data_d95404f4ad881d4838ee8ac355885907
#
_entry.id   d95404f4ad881d4838ee8ac355885907
#
_cell.length_a   1.000
_cell.length_b   1.000
_cell.length_c   1.000
_cell.angle_alpha   90.00
_cell.angle_beta   90.00
_cell.angle_gamma   90.00
#
_symmetry.space_group_name_H-M   'P 1'
#
loop_
_entity.id
_entity.type
_entity.pdbx_description
1 polymer ?
#
loop_
_entity_poly.entity_id
_entity_poly.type
_entity_poly.pdbx_seq_one_letter_code
_entity_poly.pdbx_strand_id
1 'polypeptide(L)'
;GGKTFIACSAVKHIFQHMPLDKPKVVVWLVPSDSILTQTIRTLSDATHPYRQQLDKDFAGRVGVYTKEMLLNGQNFSPDTVREMLTVCVLSYASLRINSKKKDVRKVYQENGNLIRFAETFTDQSLQLENTSDTALIQVLRQLSPVTIVDESHNAGSKLSVEMLDNLNPSFIMELTATPRASSN
;
A
#
# COMPACT_ATOMS: atom_id res chain seq x y z
N GLY A 1 -16.52 6.80 -4.44
CA GLY A 1 -17.83 6.36 -4.05
C GLY A 1 -17.87 5.49 -2.83
N GLY A 2 -18.96 4.76 -2.73
CA GLY A 2 -19.23 3.90 -1.58
C GLY A 2 -18.19 2.83 -1.32
N LYS A 3 -17.55 2.33 -2.36
CA LYS A 3 -16.51 1.30 -2.23
C LYS A 3 -15.33 1.77 -1.40
N THR A 4 -14.86 2.99 -1.66
CA THR A 4 -13.70 3.54 -0.94
C THR A 4 -14.03 3.76 0.53
N PHE A 5 -15.22 4.25 0.84
CA PHE A 5 -15.65 4.41 2.22
C PHE A 5 -15.75 3.06 2.95
N ILE A 6 -16.29 2.05 2.27
CA ILE A 6 -16.38 0.69 2.84
C ILE A 6 -14.98 0.16 3.14
N ALA A 7 -14.02 0.38 2.22
CA ALA A 7 -12.63 -0.02 2.46
C ALA A 7 -12.05 0.67 3.69
N CYS A 8 -12.22 1.98 3.81
CA CYS A 8 -11.75 2.73 4.97
C CYS A 8 -12.36 2.20 6.27
N SER A 9 -13.66 1.88 6.25
CA SER A 9 -14.36 1.33 7.41
C SER A 9 -13.89 -0.07 7.78
N ALA A 10 -13.41 -0.85 6.81
CA ALA A 10 -12.99 -2.23 7.02
C ALA A 10 -11.60 -2.37 7.61
N VAL A 11 -10.72 -1.38 7.43
CA VAL A 11 -9.31 -1.48 7.81
C VAL A 11 -9.12 -1.86 9.27
N LYS A 12 -9.81 -1.19 10.18
CA LYS A 12 -9.72 -1.49 11.61
C LYS A 12 -10.11 -2.94 11.91
N HIS A 13 -11.21 -3.40 11.32
CA HIS A 13 -11.71 -4.77 11.54
C HIS A 13 -10.72 -5.81 11.04
N ILE A 14 -10.10 -5.55 9.89
CA ILE A 14 -9.10 -6.46 9.33
C ILE A 14 -7.93 -6.59 10.29
N PHE A 15 -7.39 -5.48 10.79
CA PHE A 15 -6.25 -5.51 11.71
C PHE A 15 -6.61 -6.11 13.08
N GLN A 16 -7.86 -6.04 13.52
CA GLN A 16 -8.30 -6.64 14.77
C GLN A 16 -8.15 -8.16 14.78
N HIS A 17 -8.14 -8.80 13.62
CA HIS A 17 -7.95 -10.25 13.47
C HIS A 17 -6.49 -10.65 13.27
N MET A 18 -5.57 -9.71 13.42
CA MET A 18 -4.14 -9.94 13.26
C MET A 18 -3.41 -9.79 14.60
N PRO A 19 -2.16 -10.27 14.71
CA PRO A 19 -1.38 -10.08 15.92
C PRO A 19 -1.26 -8.60 16.30
N LEU A 20 -1.36 -8.31 17.59
CA LEU A 20 -1.33 -6.92 18.09
C LEU A 20 -0.02 -6.20 17.81
N ASP A 21 1.09 -6.94 17.78
CA ASP A 21 2.42 -6.39 17.56
C ASP A 21 2.77 -6.21 16.08
N LYS A 22 1.89 -6.66 15.18
CA LYS A 22 2.10 -6.51 13.75
C LYS A 22 1.99 -5.03 13.35
N PRO A 23 2.97 -4.48 12.62
CA PRO A 23 2.84 -3.14 12.07
C PRO A 23 1.59 -3.00 11.19
N LYS A 24 0.87 -1.90 11.34
CA LYS A 24 -0.38 -1.67 10.60
C LYS A 24 -0.08 -0.90 9.31
N VAL A 25 0.28 -1.65 8.29
CA VAL A 25 0.62 -1.11 6.97
C VAL A 25 -0.43 -1.54 5.96
N VAL A 26 -0.96 -0.57 5.25
CA VAL A 26 -1.88 -0.76 4.13
C VAL A 26 -1.15 -0.32 2.85
N VAL A 27 -1.17 -1.16 1.83
CA VAL A 27 -0.77 -0.75 0.48
C VAL A 27 -2.05 -0.65 -0.34
N TRP A 28 -2.36 0.55 -0.80
CA TRP A 28 -3.55 0.85 -1.59
C TRP A 28 -3.13 1.00 -3.04
N LEU A 29 -3.53 0.07 -3.88
CA LEU A 29 -3.12 -0.01 -5.28
C LEU A 29 -4.20 0.53 -6.20
N VAL A 30 -3.81 1.43 -7.08
CA VAL A 30 -4.72 2.08 -8.02
C VAL A 30 -4.23 1.90 -9.46
N PRO A 31 -5.15 1.85 -10.44
CA PRO A 31 -4.79 1.47 -11.81
C PRO A 31 -4.21 2.59 -12.67
N SER A 32 -4.34 3.85 -12.28
CA SER A 32 -3.90 4.99 -13.10
C SER A 32 -3.43 6.15 -12.25
N ASP A 33 -2.69 7.07 -12.88
CA ASP A 33 -2.18 8.25 -12.19
C ASP A 33 -3.29 9.22 -11.77
N SER A 34 -4.37 9.31 -12.52
CA SER A 34 -5.49 10.17 -12.15
C SER A 34 -6.19 9.66 -10.89
N ILE A 35 -6.38 8.35 -10.79
CA ILE A 35 -6.97 7.73 -9.59
C ILE A 35 -5.98 7.83 -8.43
N LEU A 36 -4.69 7.70 -8.69
CA LEU A 36 -3.65 7.87 -7.68
C LEU A 36 -3.73 9.25 -7.03
N THR A 37 -3.77 10.30 -7.84
CA THR A 37 -3.85 11.68 -7.36
C THR A 37 -5.12 11.91 -6.54
N GLN A 38 -6.25 11.42 -7.03
CA GLN A 38 -7.53 11.56 -6.34
C GLN A 38 -7.52 10.81 -5.00
N THR A 39 -7.02 9.61 -4.97
CA THR A 39 -6.97 8.77 -3.75
C THR A 39 -6.07 9.40 -2.69
N ILE A 40 -4.89 9.87 -3.08
CA ILE A 40 -3.98 10.57 -2.16
C ILE A 40 -4.66 11.82 -1.60
N ARG A 41 -5.32 12.60 -2.46
CA ARG A 41 -5.99 13.82 -2.05
C ARG A 41 -7.09 13.55 -1.01
N THR A 42 -7.96 12.58 -1.27
CA THR A 42 -9.08 12.30 -0.36
C THR A 42 -8.62 11.69 0.95
N LEU A 43 -7.64 10.78 0.92
CA LEU A 43 -7.13 10.14 2.13
C LEU A 43 -6.24 11.07 2.96
N SER A 44 -5.71 12.13 2.36
CA SER A 44 -4.86 13.10 3.06
C SER A 44 -5.65 14.32 3.60
N ASP A 45 -6.90 14.48 3.19
CA ASP A 45 -7.74 15.62 3.57
C ASP A 45 -8.48 15.29 4.86
N ALA A 46 -8.08 15.95 5.95
CA ALA A 46 -8.68 15.74 7.28
C ALA A 46 -10.19 16.03 7.33
N THR A 47 -10.72 16.78 6.37
CA THR A 47 -12.15 17.07 6.28
C THR A 47 -12.94 16.10 5.42
N HIS A 48 -12.25 15.22 4.70
CA HIS A 48 -12.90 14.25 3.82
C HIS A 48 -13.40 13.04 4.62
N PRO A 49 -14.63 12.56 4.34
CA PRO A 49 -15.20 11.41 5.07
C PRO A 49 -14.32 10.16 5.09
N TYR A 50 -13.57 9.88 4.03
CA TYR A 50 -12.66 8.72 3.99
C TYR A 50 -11.57 8.84 5.04
N ARG A 51 -10.90 10.00 5.10
CA ARG A 51 -9.86 10.24 6.09
C ARG A 51 -10.44 10.29 7.50
N GLN A 52 -11.60 10.91 7.67
CA GLN A 52 -12.25 10.99 8.98
C GLN A 52 -12.58 9.61 9.55
N GLN A 53 -12.97 8.67 8.70
CA GLN A 53 -13.22 7.29 9.15
C GLN A 53 -11.95 6.64 9.68
N LEU A 54 -10.83 6.80 8.98
CA LEU A 54 -9.54 6.27 9.44
C LEU A 54 -9.09 6.96 10.72
N ASP A 55 -9.20 8.28 10.80
CA ASP A 55 -8.82 9.04 12.00
C ASP A 55 -9.64 8.63 13.21
N LYS A 56 -10.93 8.40 13.03
CA LYS A 56 -11.82 7.91 14.08
C LYS A 56 -11.37 6.54 14.59
N ASP A 57 -11.07 5.63 13.68
CA ASP A 57 -10.75 4.25 14.01
C ASP A 57 -9.34 4.08 14.59
N PHE A 58 -8.42 4.99 14.27
CA PHE A 58 -7.02 4.92 14.69
C PHE A 58 -6.58 6.13 15.54
N ALA A 59 -7.55 6.83 16.14
CA ALA A 59 -7.31 7.96 17.05
C ALA A 59 -6.42 9.05 16.43
N GLY A 60 -6.60 9.32 15.14
CA GLY A 60 -5.83 10.32 14.41
C GLY A 60 -4.41 9.88 14.07
N ARG A 61 -4.02 8.67 14.43
CA ARG A 61 -2.66 8.16 14.20
C ARG A 61 -2.59 7.49 12.82
N VAL A 62 -2.74 8.29 11.78
CA VAL A 62 -2.78 7.85 10.40
C VAL A 62 -1.79 8.66 9.57
N GLY A 63 -0.95 7.97 8.81
CA GLY A 63 -0.08 8.58 7.82
C GLY A 63 -0.46 8.07 6.43
N VAL A 64 -0.54 8.99 5.46
CA VAL A 64 -0.76 8.66 4.05
C VAL A 64 0.48 9.03 3.27
N TYR A 65 1.01 8.08 2.51
CA TYR A 65 2.32 8.18 1.89
C TYR A 65 2.24 8.00 0.39
N THR A 66 2.89 8.90 -0.33
CA THR A 66 3.14 8.74 -1.76
C THR A 66 4.37 7.85 -1.96
N LYS A 67 4.58 7.38 -3.19
CA LYS A 67 5.79 6.64 -3.53
C LYS A 67 7.06 7.44 -3.21
N GLU A 68 7.05 8.72 -3.52
CA GLU A 68 8.20 9.60 -3.28
C GLU A 68 8.51 9.74 -1.79
N MET A 69 7.50 9.89 -0.96
CA MET A 69 7.68 9.94 0.49
C MET A 69 8.28 8.65 1.02
N LEU A 70 7.80 7.52 0.53
CA LEU A 70 8.32 6.21 0.94
C LEU A 70 9.77 6.04 0.51
N LEU A 71 10.09 6.36 -0.74
CA LEU A 71 11.46 6.25 -1.28
C LEU A 71 12.44 7.17 -0.55
N ASN A 72 11.97 8.33 -0.09
CA ASN A 72 12.81 9.27 0.65
C ASN A 72 12.89 8.95 2.15
N GLY A 73 12.14 7.96 2.62
CA GLY A 73 12.06 7.68 4.05
C GLY A 73 11.43 8.81 4.85
N GLN A 74 10.56 9.60 4.24
CA GLN A 74 9.96 10.77 4.86
C GLN A 74 8.87 10.35 5.85
N ASN A 75 9.14 10.49 7.13
CA ASN A 75 8.27 10.04 8.22
C ASN A 75 7.90 8.54 8.09
N PHE A 76 8.76 7.79 7.44
CA PHE A 76 8.57 6.37 7.17
C PHE A 76 9.78 5.63 7.73
N SER A 77 9.58 4.94 8.84
CA SER A 77 10.63 4.25 9.61
C SER A 77 10.04 3.05 10.34
N PRO A 78 10.87 2.15 10.86
CA PRO A 78 10.38 1.06 11.71
C PRO A 78 9.51 1.53 12.87
N ASP A 79 9.83 2.68 13.46
CA ASP A 79 9.05 3.23 14.57
C ASP A 79 7.67 3.71 14.11
N THR A 80 7.60 4.46 13.01
CA THR A 80 6.32 4.99 12.55
C THR A 80 5.36 3.91 12.10
N VAL A 81 5.84 2.83 11.47
CA VAL A 81 4.96 1.73 11.06
C VAL A 81 4.41 0.93 12.23
N ARG A 82 5.10 0.97 13.39
CA ARG A 82 4.62 0.34 14.62
C ARG A 82 3.61 1.21 15.38
N GLU A 83 3.76 2.52 15.28
CA GLU A 83 2.99 3.46 16.08
C GLU A 83 1.74 3.98 15.38
N MET A 84 1.72 3.97 14.04
CA MET A 84 0.67 4.59 13.24
C MET A 84 0.13 3.63 12.20
N LEU A 85 -1.12 3.85 11.81
CA LEU A 85 -1.62 3.26 10.57
C LEU A 85 -0.87 3.93 9.40
N THR A 86 -0.17 3.13 8.63
CA THR A 86 0.64 3.60 7.50
C THR A 86 -0.06 3.19 6.21
N VAL A 87 -0.59 4.17 5.47
CA VAL A 87 -1.29 3.92 4.21
C VAL A 87 -0.41 4.36 3.05
N CYS A 88 0.08 3.40 2.29
CA CYS A 88 0.96 3.63 1.14
C CYS A 88 0.11 3.55 -0.14
N VAL A 89 -0.05 4.66 -0.85
CA VAL A 89 -0.85 4.71 -2.07
C VAL A 89 0.07 4.61 -3.27
N LEU A 90 -0.07 3.55 -4.04
CA LEU A 90 0.81 3.25 -5.18
C LEU A 90 -0.01 2.91 -6.41
N SER A 91 0.50 3.27 -7.58
CA SER A 91 -0.09 2.81 -8.84
C SER A 91 0.34 1.37 -9.14
N TYR A 92 -0.46 0.64 -9.89
CA TYR A 92 -0.06 -0.69 -10.37
C TYR A 92 1.28 -0.64 -11.10
N ALA A 93 1.48 0.41 -11.91
CA ALA A 93 2.70 0.59 -12.68
C ALA A 93 3.97 0.60 -11.82
N SER A 94 3.87 1.08 -10.57
CA SER A 94 5.00 1.11 -9.65
C SER A 94 5.54 -0.27 -9.30
N LEU A 95 4.72 -1.31 -9.46
CA LEU A 95 5.08 -2.69 -9.12
C LEU A 95 5.52 -3.50 -10.34
N ARG A 96 5.64 -2.90 -11.51
CA ARG A 96 6.11 -3.60 -12.71
C ARG A 96 7.52 -4.13 -12.53
N ILE A 97 7.72 -5.37 -12.95
CA ILE A 97 8.96 -6.11 -12.72
C ILE A 97 9.94 -5.87 -13.87
N ASN A 98 9.50 -6.06 -15.10
CA ASN A 98 10.33 -6.01 -16.29
C ASN A 98 10.12 -4.72 -17.09
N SER A 99 10.27 -3.57 -16.43
CA SER A 99 10.10 -2.30 -17.12
C SER A 99 11.42 -1.76 -17.64
N LYS A 100 11.42 -1.27 -18.89
CA LYS A 100 12.55 -0.54 -19.47
C LYS A 100 12.55 0.92 -19.03
N LYS A 101 11.46 1.41 -18.44
CA LYS A 101 11.36 2.78 -17.94
C LYS A 101 12.07 2.87 -16.60
N LYS A 102 13.05 3.75 -16.52
CA LYS A 102 13.87 3.92 -15.32
C LYS A 102 13.05 4.24 -14.08
N ASP A 103 11.98 5.03 -14.22
CA ASP A 103 11.18 5.51 -13.08
C ASP A 103 10.37 4.41 -12.40
N VAL A 104 9.88 3.43 -13.16
CA VAL A 104 9.08 2.35 -12.56
C VAL A 104 9.93 1.32 -11.83
N ARG A 105 11.28 1.39 -11.95
CA ARG A 105 12.17 0.47 -11.24
C ARG A 105 12.54 0.94 -9.85
N LYS A 106 12.25 2.18 -9.49
CA LYS A 106 12.69 2.77 -8.20
C LYS A 106 12.26 1.92 -7.00
N VAL A 107 11.08 1.31 -7.07
CA VAL A 107 10.56 0.46 -6.01
C VAL A 107 11.42 -0.80 -5.83
N TYR A 108 12.10 -1.26 -6.87
CA TYR A 108 12.96 -2.45 -6.83
C TYR A 108 14.45 -2.13 -6.67
N GLN A 109 14.82 -0.86 -6.60
CA GLN A 109 16.22 -0.45 -6.50
C GLN A 109 16.69 -0.41 -5.05
N GLU A 110 17.99 -0.69 -4.86
CA GLU A 110 18.67 -0.44 -3.60
C GLU A 110 18.46 1.02 -3.16
N ASN A 111 18.15 1.22 -1.89
CA ASN A 111 17.81 2.54 -1.37
C ASN A 111 18.32 2.71 0.05
N GLY A 112 19.42 3.43 0.22
CA GLY A 112 20.01 3.69 1.52
C GLY A 112 19.11 4.42 2.51
N ASN A 113 18.09 5.15 2.01
CA ASN A 113 17.14 5.83 2.89
C ASN A 113 16.30 4.85 3.72
N LEU A 114 16.25 3.58 3.33
CA LEU A 114 15.45 2.55 4.00
C LEU A 114 16.29 1.54 4.77
N ILE A 115 17.56 1.85 5.04
CA ILE A 115 18.48 0.93 5.70
C ILE A 115 17.97 0.45 7.06
N ARG A 116 17.29 1.31 7.82
CA ARG A 116 16.80 0.93 9.14
C ARG A 116 15.74 -0.17 9.08
N PHE A 117 14.95 -0.21 8.02
CA PHE A 117 14.00 -1.31 7.80
C PHE A 117 14.73 -2.63 7.56
N ALA A 118 15.79 -2.60 6.77
CA ALA A 118 16.58 -3.80 6.49
C ALA A 118 17.26 -4.35 7.75
N GLU A 119 17.60 -3.48 8.70
CA GLU A 119 18.21 -3.87 9.97
C GLU A 119 17.17 -4.38 10.99
N THR A 120 15.91 -4.00 10.84
CA THR A 120 14.86 -4.27 11.82
C THR A 120 13.98 -5.47 11.44
N PHE A 121 13.61 -5.59 10.17
CA PHE A 121 12.73 -6.64 9.67
C PHE A 121 13.54 -7.56 8.75
N THR A 122 14.00 -8.69 9.31
CA THR A 122 15.03 -9.53 8.68
C THR A 122 14.61 -10.96 8.42
N ASP A 123 13.36 -11.22 8.15
CA ASP A 123 12.90 -12.56 7.83
C ASP A 123 13.45 -13.01 6.47
N GLN A 124 14.46 -13.90 6.51
CA GLN A 124 15.14 -14.38 5.32
C GLN A 124 14.23 -15.17 4.37
N SER A 125 13.18 -15.78 4.90
CA SER A 125 12.22 -16.52 4.06
C SER A 125 11.42 -15.60 3.12
N LEU A 126 11.41 -14.30 3.41
CA LEU A 126 10.70 -13.30 2.60
C LEU A 126 11.62 -12.59 1.60
N GLN A 127 12.90 -12.93 1.56
CA GLN A 127 13.84 -12.27 0.66
C GLN A 127 13.53 -12.55 -0.80
N LEU A 128 13.28 -11.49 -1.57
CA LEU A 128 13.12 -11.59 -3.01
C LEU A 128 14.46 -11.81 -3.69
N GLU A 129 14.47 -12.72 -4.67
CA GLU A 129 15.65 -13.02 -5.44
C GLU A 129 16.13 -11.78 -6.22
N ASN A 130 17.44 -11.57 -6.26
CA ASN A 130 18.08 -10.47 -6.98
C ASN A 130 17.58 -9.07 -6.58
N THR A 131 17.13 -8.94 -5.34
CA THR A 131 16.58 -7.68 -4.84
C THR A 131 17.30 -7.28 -3.53
N SER A 132 17.70 -6.01 -3.43
CA SER A 132 18.34 -5.50 -2.22
C SER A 132 17.38 -5.49 -1.03
N ASP A 133 17.90 -5.73 0.16
CA ASP A 133 17.15 -5.61 1.41
C ASP A 133 16.59 -4.21 1.64
N THR A 134 17.19 -3.20 1.04
CA THR A 134 16.76 -1.80 1.18
C THR A 134 15.81 -1.34 0.09
N ALA A 135 15.52 -2.18 -0.91
CA ALA A 135 14.53 -1.84 -1.92
C ALA A 135 13.14 -1.68 -1.27
N LEU A 136 12.39 -0.68 -1.69
CA LEU A 136 11.05 -0.43 -1.13
C LEU A 136 10.16 -1.66 -1.19
N ILE A 137 10.19 -2.39 -2.31
CA ILE A 137 9.39 -3.62 -2.44
C ILE A 137 9.75 -4.64 -1.36
N GLN A 138 11.03 -4.79 -1.06
CA GLN A 138 11.50 -5.72 -0.04
C GLN A 138 11.07 -5.27 1.36
N VAL A 139 11.11 -3.97 1.61
CA VAL A 139 10.64 -3.38 2.87
C VAL A 139 9.15 -3.67 3.06
N LEU A 140 8.34 -3.38 2.06
CA LEU A 140 6.90 -3.62 2.12
C LEU A 140 6.58 -5.10 2.27
N ARG A 141 7.32 -5.96 1.57
CA ARG A 141 7.17 -7.42 1.66
C ARG A 141 7.38 -7.93 3.08
N GLN A 142 8.40 -7.42 3.77
CA GLN A 142 8.68 -7.77 5.17
C GLN A 142 7.54 -7.34 6.11
N LEU A 143 6.86 -6.26 5.77
CA LEU A 143 5.76 -5.73 6.59
C LEU A 143 4.44 -6.46 6.34
N SER A 144 4.35 -7.30 5.33
CA SER A 144 3.16 -8.10 4.97
C SER A 144 1.88 -7.25 5.00
N PRO A 145 1.75 -6.26 4.13
CA PRO A 145 0.68 -5.27 4.24
C PRO A 145 -0.70 -5.84 3.97
N VAL A 146 -1.70 -5.23 4.59
CA VAL A 146 -3.07 -5.31 4.10
C VAL A 146 -3.10 -4.59 2.77
N THR A 147 -3.53 -5.26 1.72
CA THR A 147 -3.47 -4.72 0.37
C THR A 147 -4.88 -4.50 -0.15
N ILE A 148 -5.18 -3.25 -0.48
CA ILE A 148 -6.45 -2.84 -1.08
C ILE A 148 -6.19 -2.62 -2.56
N VAL A 149 -6.94 -3.32 -3.41
CA VAL A 149 -6.78 -3.23 -4.86
C VAL A 149 -8.00 -2.54 -5.44
N ASP A 150 -7.80 -1.32 -5.93
CA ASP A 150 -8.88 -0.59 -6.60
C ASP A 150 -8.90 -1.00 -8.08
N GLU A 151 -9.94 -1.73 -8.46
CA GLU A 151 -10.13 -2.19 -9.82
C GLU A 151 -11.09 -1.26 -10.57
N SER A 152 -10.53 -0.44 -11.46
CA SER A 152 -11.33 0.35 -12.38
C SER A 152 -11.42 -0.38 -13.72
N HIS A 153 -12.61 -0.49 -14.27
CA HIS A 153 -12.82 -1.17 -15.57
C HIS A 153 -12.09 -0.48 -16.72
N ASN A 154 -11.78 0.80 -16.59
CA ASN A 154 -11.10 1.57 -17.63
C ASN A 154 -9.62 1.78 -17.31
N ALA A 155 -9.05 0.91 -16.50
CA ALA A 155 -7.67 1.02 -16.08
C ALA A 155 -6.73 0.76 -17.25
N GLY A 156 -5.74 1.63 -17.43
CA GLY A 156 -4.72 1.47 -18.46
C GLY A 156 -3.65 0.44 -18.12
N SER A 157 -3.45 0.13 -16.84
CA SER A 157 -2.42 -0.78 -16.36
C SER A 157 -3.04 -2.00 -15.70
N LYS A 158 -2.37 -3.15 -15.89
CA LYS A 158 -2.79 -4.39 -15.22
C LYS A 158 -1.90 -4.69 -14.03
N LEU A 159 -2.52 -5.24 -13.00
CA LEU A 159 -1.83 -5.79 -11.85
C LEU A 159 -1.73 -7.31 -12.03
N SER A 160 -0.51 -7.82 -12.17
CA SER A 160 -0.31 -9.26 -12.30
C SER A 160 -0.29 -9.93 -10.92
N VAL A 161 -0.50 -11.23 -10.91
CA VAL A 161 -0.40 -12.03 -9.67
C VAL A 161 1.01 -11.92 -9.09
N GLU A 162 2.04 -11.94 -9.93
CA GLU A 162 3.43 -11.84 -9.48
C GLU A 162 3.73 -10.49 -8.82
N MET A 163 3.23 -9.39 -9.41
CA MET A 163 3.39 -8.05 -8.83
C MET A 163 2.75 -7.96 -7.44
N LEU A 164 1.54 -8.50 -7.31
CA LEU A 164 0.83 -8.52 -6.04
C LEU A 164 1.55 -9.42 -5.03
N ASP A 165 2.00 -10.59 -5.46
CA ASP A 165 2.70 -11.54 -4.59
C ASP A 165 4.01 -10.98 -4.05
N ASN A 166 4.68 -10.11 -4.81
CA ASN A 166 5.91 -9.45 -4.36
C ASN A 166 5.70 -8.62 -3.09
N LEU A 167 4.50 -8.15 -2.84
CA LEU A 167 4.15 -7.43 -1.61
C LEU A 167 3.95 -8.35 -0.40
N ASN A 168 3.80 -9.66 -0.62
CA ASN A 168 3.48 -10.61 0.44
C ASN A 168 2.28 -10.16 1.28
N PRO A 169 1.12 -9.89 0.67
CA PRO A 169 -0.01 -9.33 1.40
C PRO A 169 -0.53 -10.28 2.48
N SER A 170 -0.82 -9.74 3.66
CA SER A 170 -1.46 -10.49 4.74
C SER A 170 -2.98 -10.62 4.53
N PHE A 171 -3.55 -9.73 3.75
CA PHE A 171 -4.96 -9.71 3.39
C PHE A 171 -5.12 -8.91 2.11
N ILE A 172 -5.99 -9.36 1.21
CA ILE A 172 -6.28 -8.65 -0.03
C ILE A 172 -7.76 -8.29 -0.05
N MET A 173 -8.06 -7.00 -0.24
CA MET A 173 -9.41 -6.51 -0.41
C MET A 173 -9.54 -5.87 -1.79
N GLU A 174 -10.40 -6.41 -2.62
CA GLU A 174 -10.65 -5.88 -3.96
C GLU A 174 -11.86 -4.96 -3.96
N LEU A 175 -11.71 -3.77 -4.55
CA LEU A 175 -12.80 -2.81 -4.72
C LEU A 175 -13.28 -2.90 -6.16
N THR A 176 -14.23 -3.78 -6.40
CA THR A 176 -14.80 -3.97 -7.73
C THR A 176 -16.05 -3.12 -7.90
N ALA A 177 -16.34 -2.76 -9.14
CA ALA A 177 -17.62 -2.14 -9.45
C ALA A 177 -18.75 -3.12 -9.13
N THR A 178 -19.84 -2.62 -8.54
CA THR A 178 -21.02 -3.44 -8.26
C THR A 178 -21.53 -4.01 -9.58
N PRO A 179 -21.68 -5.34 -9.69
CA PRO A 179 -22.28 -5.93 -10.89
C PRO A 179 -23.66 -5.35 -11.12
N ARG A 180 -23.97 -5.01 -12.37
CA ARG A 180 -25.30 -4.55 -12.71
C ARG A 180 -26.26 -5.71 -12.62
N ALA A 181 -27.38 -5.53 -11.94
CA ALA A 181 -28.41 -6.57 -11.83
C ALA A 181 -28.89 -7.04 -13.21
N SER A 182 -28.92 -6.14 -14.19
CA SER A 182 -29.34 -6.44 -15.56
C SER A 182 -28.29 -7.22 -16.36
N SER A 183 -27.11 -7.41 -15.85
CA SER A 183 -26.05 -8.15 -16.54
C SER A 183 -26.23 -9.65 -16.47
N ASN A 184 -27.24 -10.08 -15.77
CA ASN A 184 -27.57 -11.49 -15.61
C ASN A 184 -28.45 -12.03 -16.74
#